data_0d1548e1f136c08e478e7787c28e24cc
#
_entry.id   0d1548e1f136c08e478e7787c28e24cc
#
_cell.length_a   1.000
_cell.length_b   1.000
_cell.length_c   1.000
_cell.angle_alpha   90.00
_cell.angle_beta   90.00
_cell.angle_gamma   90.00
#
_symmetry.space_group_name_H-M   'P 1'
#
loop_
_entity.id
_entity.type
_entity.pdbx_description
1 polymer ?
#
loop_
_entity_poly.entity_id
_entity_poly.type
_entity_poly.pdbx_seq_one_letter_code
_entity_poly.pdbx_strand_id
1 'polypeptide(L)'
;QQVTACRAAGAQFILTPNLDARVVEAAQQQGLRVCAGVFSSSEIFRACELGVDVLKIFPASALPLNFPQMIKGPLSKAVPFSAVGGVDVSNAAAYLAHYDSVGIGSSLYKPGQTAAVTAQRCQQLLHRGE
;
A
#
# COMPACT_ATOMS: atom_id res chain seq x y z
N GLN A 1 10.83 -2.50 18.76
CA GLN A 1 10.15 -1.52 19.65
C GLN A 1 8.91 -0.90 18.97
N GLN A 2 9.01 -0.31 17.77
CA GLN A 2 7.87 0.35 17.10
C GLN A 2 6.73 -0.64 16.79
N VAL A 3 7.02 -1.83 16.27
CA VAL A 3 6.01 -2.86 15.98
C VAL A 3 5.23 -3.24 17.24
N THR A 4 5.95 -3.44 18.36
CA THR A 4 5.33 -3.77 19.66
C THR A 4 4.42 -2.64 20.16
N ALA A 5 4.85 -1.39 19.99
CA ALA A 5 4.04 -0.23 20.35
C ALA A 5 2.77 -0.13 19.49
N CYS A 6 2.87 -0.38 18.18
CA CYS A 6 1.71 -0.43 17.29
C CYS A 6 0.72 -1.52 17.72
N ARG A 7 1.21 -2.72 18.01
CA ARG A 7 0.35 -3.82 18.48
C ARG A 7 -0.37 -3.47 19.78
N ALA A 8 0.36 -2.92 20.76
CA ALA A 8 -0.20 -2.49 22.04
C ALA A 8 -1.26 -1.39 21.87
N ALA A 9 -1.11 -0.54 20.86
CA ALA A 9 -2.09 0.49 20.49
C ALA A 9 -3.31 -0.04 19.70
N GLY A 10 -3.40 -1.36 19.46
CA GLY A 10 -4.53 -1.98 18.77
C GLY A 10 -4.38 -2.10 17.25
N ALA A 11 -3.19 -1.87 16.68
CA ALA A 11 -2.95 -2.07 15.26
C ALA A 11 -3.27 -3.52 14.85
N GLN A 12 -3.81 -3.69 13.66
CA GLN A 12 -4.09 -4.99 13.03
C GLN A 12 -3.13 -5.27 11.87
N PHE A 13 -2.47 -4.25 11.35
CA PHE A 13 -1.48 -4.35 10.28
C PHE A 13 -0.41 -3.25 10.41
N ILE A 14 0.72 -3.47 9.74
CA ILE A 14 1.82 -2.51 9.61
C ILE A 14 1.94 -2.12 8.14
N LEU A 15 2.05 -0.82 7.88
CA LEU A 15 2.35 -0.27 6.56
C LEU A 15 3.73 0.38 6.61
N THR A 16 4.64 -0.07 5.73
CA THR A 16 6.01 0.44 5.70
C THR A 16 6.33 1.18 4.41
N PRO A 17 7.28 2.12 4.40
CA PRO A 17 7.72 2.78 3.17
C PRO A 17 8.73 1.94 2.36
N ASN A 18 9.36 0.95 2.99
CA ASN A 18 10.41 0.11 2.43
C ASN A 18 10.28 -1.34 2.95
N LEU A 19 11.08 -2.24 2.40
CA LEU A 19 11.17 -3.63 2.85
C LEU A 19 12.33 -3.79 3.86
N ASP A 20 12.00 -4.02 5.14
CA ASP A 20 12.94 -4.45 6.16
C ASP A 20 12.48 -5.80 6.73
N ALA A 21 13.26 -6.85 6.50
CA ALA A 21 12.94 -8.21 6.95
C ALA A 21 12.70 -8.30 8.47
N ARG A 22 13.44 -7.55 9.27
CA ARG A 22 13.29 -7.52 10.74
C ARG A 22 11.95 -6.95 11.17
N VAL A 23 11.43 -5.95 10.43
CA VAL A 23 10.11 -5.37 10.69
C VAL A 23 9.01 -6.34 10.28
N VAL A 24 9.15 -7.01 9.12
CA VAL A 24 8.22 -8.04 8.66
C VAL A 24 8.14 -9.17 9.68
N GLU A 25 9.26 -9.75 10.06
CA GLU A 25 9.33 -10.85 11.04
C GLU A 25 8.74 -10.46 12.40
N ALA A 26 9.09 -9.27 12.91
CA ALA A 26 8.57 -8.78 14.18
C ALA A 26 7.05 -8.56 14.14
N ALA A 27 6.50 -8.12 13.01
CA ALA A 27 5.07 -7.95 12.83
C ALA A 27 4.35 -9.30 12.79
N GLN A 28 4.86 -10.25 12.02
CA GLN A 28 4.31 -11.60 11.89
C GLN A 28 4.32 -12.35 13.23
N GLN A 29 5.40 -12.23 14.02
CA GLN A 29 5.49 -12.82 15.37
C GLN A 29 4.41 -12.29 16.32
N GLN A 30 3.88 -11.10 16.07
CA GLN A 30 2.83 -10.48 16.87
C GLN A 30 1.44 -10.59 16.22
N GLY A 31 1.30 -11.40 15.16
CA GLY A 31 0.04 -11.61 14.45
C GLY A 31 -0.46 -10.38 13.69
N LEU A 32 0.45 -9.46 13.32
CA LEU A 32 0.12 -8.30 12.48
C LEU A 32 0.32 -8.63 11.01
N ARG A 33 -0.60 -8.20 10.16
CA ARG A 33 -0.41 -8.23 8.71
C ARG A 33 0.59 -7.18 8.27
N VAL A 34 1.25 -7.41 7.14
CA VAL A 34 2.30 -6.52 6.63
C VAL A 34 1.99 -6.08 5.21
N CYS A 35 1.88 -4.76 5.04
CA CYS A 35 1.85 -4.08 3.75
C CYS A 35 3.21 -3.41 3.54
N ALA A 36 4.12 -4.10 2.83
CA ALA A 36 5.52 -3.67 2.71
C ALA A 36 5.76 -2.82 1.46
N GLY A 37 6.47 -1.71 1.64
CA GLY A 37 6.91 -0.84 0.56
C GLY A 37 7.99 -1.52 -0.28
N VAL A 38 7.76 -1.59 -1.61
CA VAL A 38 8.66 -2.16 -2.60
C VAL A 38 8.61 -1.34 -3.88
N PHE A 39 9.68 -1.39 -4.68
CA PHE A 39 9.73 -0.67 -5.94
C PHE A 39 10.35 -1.51 -7.07
N SER A 40 11.38 -2.27 -6.77
CA SER A 40 12.10 -3.12 -7.75
C SER A 40 11.58 -4.57 -7.75
N SER A 41 11.85 -5.29 -8.84
CA SER A 41 11.56 -6.72 -8.92
C SER A 41 12.24 -7.51 -7.79
N SER A 42 13.49 -7.21 -7.47
CA SER A 42 14.22 -7.88 -6.38
C SER A 42 13.54 -7.70 -5.02
N GLU A 43 13.04 -6.50 -4.71
CA GLU A 43 12.30 -6.25 -3.49
C GLU A 43 10.95 -6.97 -3.48
N ILE A 44 10.25 -7.01 -4.62
CA ILE A 44 8.98 -7.72 -4.76
C ILE A 44 9.17 -9.22 -4.49
N PHE A 45 10.15 -9.85 -5.14
CA PHE A 45 10.44 -11.27 -4.90
C PHE A 45 10.82 -11.53 -3.44
N ARG A 46 11.68 -10.67 -2.88
CA ARG A 46 12.08 -10.79 -1.47
C ARG A 46 10.90 -10.60 -0.50
N ALA A 47 10.00 -9.67 -0.77
CA ALA A 47 8.79 -9.49 0.02
C ALA A 47 7.87 -10.71 -0.03
N CYS A 48 7.72 -11.33 -1.21
CA CYS A 48 6.97 -12.59 -1.35
C CYS A 48 7.60 -13.75 -0.56
N GLU A 49 8.93 -13.89 -0.58
CA GLU A 49 9.67 -14.87 0.24
C GLU A 49 9.44 -14.66 1.74
N LEU A 50 9.44 -13.41 2.19
CA LEU A 50 9.17 -13.04 3.57
C LEU A 50 7.70 -13.21 3.98
N GLY A 51 6.81 -13.50 3.04
CA GLY A 51 5.40 -13.73 3.30
C GLY A 51 4.61 -12.50 3.69
N VAL A 52 4.91 -11.34 3.08
CA VAL A 52 4.09 -10.13 3.28
C VAL A 52 2.69 -10.32 2.73
N ASP A 53 1.70 -9.66 3.32
CA ASP A 53 0.30 -9.79 2.94
C ASP A 53 -0.06 -8.91 1.74
N VAL A 54 0.59 -7.76 1.58
CA VAL A 54 0.35 -6.81 0.48
C VAL A 54 1.68 -6.20 0.02
N LEU A 55 1.87 -6.12 -1.29
CA LEU A 55 2.97 -5.41 -1.93
C LEU A 55 2.56 -3.96 -2.17
N LYS A 56 3.09 -3.02 -1.39
CA LYS A 56 2.88 -1.59 -1.58
C LYS A 56 3.90 -1.06 -2.59
N ILE A 57 3.45 -0.81 -3.81
CA ILE A 57 4.30 -0.15 -4.81
C ILE A 57 4.43 1.34 -4.46
N PHE A 58 5.67 1.78 -4.19
CA PHE A 58 5.91 3.14 -3.71
C PHE A 58 7.26 3.71 -4.23
N PRO A 59 7.24 4.88 -4.88
CA PRO A 59 6.06 5.64 -5.31
C PRO A 59 5.47 5.08 -6.62
N ALA A 60 4.16 4.80 -6.63
CA ALA A 60 3.49 4.19 -7.79
C ALA A 60 3.52 5.08 -9.04
N SER A 61 3.53 6.41 -8.87
CA SER A 61 3.60 7.38 -9.96
C SER A 61 4.88 7.33 -10.79
N ALA A 62 5.91 6.65 -10.31
CA ALA A 62 7.16 6.47 -11.06
C ALA A 62 7.18 5.23 -11.97
N LEU A 63 6.10 4.42 -11.96
CA LEU A 63 5.98 3.20 -12.74
C LEU A 63 4.75 3.26 -13.67
N PRO A 64 4.73 2.47 -14.76
CA PRO A 64 3.56 2.35 -15.61
C PRO A 64 2.34 1.84 -14.83
N LEU A 65 1.13 2.30 -15.18
CA LEU A 65 -0.11 1.85 -14.53
C LEU A 65 -0.28 0.32 -14.54
N ASN A 66 0.11 -0.34 -15.62
CA ASN A 66 0.03 -1.79 -15.78
C ASN A 66 1.23 -2.55 -15.17
N PHE A 67 2.04 -1.92 -14.34
CA PHE A 67 3.22 -2.55 -13.73
C PHE A 67 2.92 -3.88 -13.03
N PRO A 68 1.81 -4.06 -12.26
CA PRO A 68 1.50 -5.35 -11.67
C PRO A 68 1.38 -6.48 -12.69
N GLN A 69 0.76 -6.23 -13.85
CA GLN A 69 0.63 -7.24 -14.90
C GLN A 69 1.98 -7.64 -15.50
N MET A 70 2.93 -6.71 -15.56
CA MET A 70 4.26 -6.97 -16.10
C MET A 70 5.11 -7.85 -15.18
N ILE A 71 4.87 -7.81 -13.86
CA ILE A 71 5.70 -8.51 -12.87
C ILE A 71 5.02 -9.76 -12.27
N LYS A 72 3.70 -9.89 -12.35
CA LYS A 72 2.97 -11.01 -11.73
C LYS A 72 3.33 -12.39 -12.31
N GLY A 73 3.69 -12.47 -13.58
CA GLY A 73 3.93 -13.75 -14.27
C GLY A 73 4.92 -14.68 -13.56
N PRO A 74 6.12 -14.24 -13.19
CA PRO A 74 7.11 -15.08 -12.54
C PRO A 74 6.92 -15.23 -11.03
N LEU A 75 5.90 -14.61 -10.40
CA LEU A 75 5.66 -14.77 -8.96
C LEU A 75 5.06 -16.15 -8.67
N SER A 76 5.65 -16.85 -7.72
CA SER A 76 5.19 -18.19 -7.29
C SER A 76 3.90 -18.19 -6.48
N LYS A 77 3.51 -17.02 -5.95
CA LYS A 77 2.33 -16.83 -5.11
C LYS A 77 1.61 -15.54 -5.50
N ALA A 78 0.29 -15.59 -5.55
CA ALA A 78 -0.53 -14.39 -5.72
C ALA A 78 -0.50 -13.55 -4.43
N VAL A 79 0.05 -12.33 -4.53
CA VAL A 79 0.06 -11.34 -3.45
C VAL A 79 -0.60 -10.07 -4.00
N PRO A 80 -1.54 -9.44 -3.27
CA PRO A 80 -2.18 -8.21 -3.71
C PRO A 80 -1.18 -7.05 -3.86
N PHE A 81 -1.40 -6.22 -4.89
CA PHE A 81 -0.64 -5.01 -5.18
C PHE A 81 -1.43 -3.77 -4.79
N SER A 82 -0.83 -2.89 -4.00
CA SER A 82 -1.38 -1.59 -3.62
C SER A 82 -0.59 -0.46 -4.25
N ALA A 83 -1.23 0.44 -4.99
CA ALA A 83 -0.57 1.64 -5.51
C ALA A 83 -0.57 2.74 -4.45
N VAL A 84 0.61 3.25 -4.10
CA VAL A 84 0.77 4.33 -3.12
C VAL A 84 1.81 5.34 -3.64
N GLY A 85 1.55 6.62 -3.43
CA GLY A 85 2.41 7.71 -3.90
C GLY A 85 2.02 8.22 -5.29
N GLY A 86 1.56 9.47 -5.33
CA GLY A 86 1.05 10.12 -6.53
C GLY A 86 -0.40 9.74 -6.87
N VAL A 87 -1.09 8.99 -6.03
CA VAL A 87 -2.50 8.65 -6.20
C VAL A 87 -3.38 9.75 -5.60
N ASP A 88 -4.39 10.18 -6.33
CA ASP A 88 -5.38 11.18 -5.93
C ASP A 88 -6.77 10.85 -6.48
N VAL A 89 -7.75 11.73 -6.19
CA VAL A 89 -9.14 11.57 -6.65
C VAL A 89 -9.23 11.47 -8.19
N SER A 90 -8.37 12.14 -8.94
CA SER A 90 -8.45 12.20 -10.40
C SER A 90 -7.96 10.92 -11.09
N ASN A 91 -7.00 10.20 -10.48
CA ASN A 91 -6.32 9.05 -11.08
C ASN A 91 -6.57 7.71 -10.36
N ALA A 92 -7.22 7.72 -9.19
CA ALA A 92 -7.47 6.51 -8.39
C ALA A 92 -8.15 5.38 -9.19
N ALA A 93 -9.15 5.71 -10.01
CA ALA A 93 -9.83 4.73 -10.85
C ALA A 93 -8.89 4.07 -11.89
N ALA A 94 -7.97 4.85 -12.48
CA ALA A 94 -6.99 4.31 -13.42
C ALA A 94 -6.03 3.33 -12.72
N TYR A 95 -5.60 3.63 -11.48
CA TYR A 95 -4.81 2.69 -10.69
C TYR A 95 -5.60 1.44 -10.33
N LEU A 96 -6.85 1.57 -9.88
CA LEU A 96 -7.70 0.44 -9.50
C LEU A 96 -8.04 -0.52 -10.66
N ALA A 97 -7.90 -0.07 -11.92
CA ALA A 97 -8.00 -0.96 -13.07
C ALA A 97 -6.84 -1.98 -13.15
N HIS A 98 -5.74 -1.75 -12.47
CA HIS A 98 -4.51 -2.55 -12.55
C HIS A 98 -4.02 -3.07 -11.19
N TYR A 99 -4.36 -2.40 -10.10
CA TYR A 99 -3.97 -2.71 -8.72
C TYR A 99 -5.16 -3.18 -7.92
N ASP A 100 -4.91 -3.99 -6.91
CA ASP A 100 -5.95 -4.52 -6.03
C ASP A 100 -6.44 -3.47 -5.00
N SER A 101 -5.64 -2.43 -4.75
CA SER A 101 -6.00 -1.31 -3.87
C SER A 101 -5.14 -0.08 -4.13
N VAL A 102 -5.56 1.06 -3.58
CA VAL A 102 -4.79 2.31 -3.60
C VAL A 102 -4.65 2.88 -2.19
N GLY A 103 -3.51 3.51 -1.92
CA GLY A 103 -3.28 4.27 -0.70
C GLY A 103 -3.13 5.76 -1.02
N ILE A 104 -3.96 6.59 -0.42
CA ILE A 104 -4.02 8.03 -0.66
C ILE A 104 -3.65 8.76 0.61
N GLY A 105 -2.60 9.57 0.54
CA GLY A 105 -2.08 10.34 1.67
C GLY A 105 -2.33 11.84 1.53
N SER A 106 -1.30 12.59 1.16
CA SER A 106 -1.31 14.07 1.12
C SER A 106 -2.31 14.68 0.14
N SER A 107 -2.75 13.94 -0.88
CA SER A 107 -3.81 14.37 -1.80
C SER A 107 -5.21 14.29 -1.17
N LEU A 108 -5.40 13.44 -0.16
CA LEU A 108 -6.64 13.33 0.60
C LEU A 108 -6.67 14.33 1.77
N TYR A 109 -5.61 14.36 2.57
CA TYR A 109 -5.51 15.20 3.75
C TYR A 109 -4.14 15.90 3.84
N LYS A 110 -4.19 17.18 4.25
CA LYS A 110 -3.00 17.98 4.61
C LYS A 110 -3.22 18.66 5.96
N PRO A 111 -2.18 18.86 6.77
CA PRO A 111 -2.29 19.64 8.01
C PRO A 111 -2.97 21.00 7.76
N GLY A 112 -3.92 21.35 8.61
CA GLY A 112 -4.72 22.57 8.48
C GLY A 112 -5.96 22.46 7.57
N GLN A 113 -6.16 21.34 6.88
CA GLN A 113 -7.35 21.07 6.09
C GLN A 113 -8.55 20.81 7.01
N THR A 114 -9.72 21.38 6.66
CA THR A 114 -10.95 21.13 7.43
C THR A 114 -11.49 19.72 7.22
N ALA A 115 -12.24 19.22 8.19
CA ALA A 115 -12.91 17.93 8.09
C ALA A 115 -13.89 17.88 6.90
N ALA A 116 -14.58 18.97 6.61
CA ALA A 116 -15.53 19.07 5.48
C ALA A 116 -14.82 18.84 4.12
N VAL A 117 -13.66 19.45 3.91
CA VAL A 117 -12.87 19.25 2.68
C VAL A 117 -12.40 17.80 2.57
N THR A 118 -11.95 17.19 3.67
CA THR A 118 -11.53 15.78 3.67
C THR A 118 -12.71 14.86 3.36
N ALA A 119 -13.87 15.09 3.99
CA ALA A 119 -15.08 14.31 3.74
C ALA A 119 -15.53 14.40 2.27
N GLN A 120 -15.51 15.60 1.67
CA GLN A 120 -15.83 15.78 0.26
C GLN A 120 -14.91 14.98 -0.66
N ARG A 121 -13.59 14.98 -0.41
CA ARG A 121 -12.63 14.19 -1.18
C ARG A 121 -12.86 12.68 -1.02
N CYS A 122 -13.18 12.22 0.20
CA CYS A 122 -13.54 10.84 0.44
C CYS A 122 -14.78 10.42 -0.37
N GLN A 123 -15.83 11.26 -0.36
CA GLN A 123 -17.05 11.00 -1.15
C GLN A 123 -16.75 10.91 -2.64
N GLN A 124 -15.92 11.80 -3.18
CA GLN A 124 -15.50 11.74 -4.59
C GLN A 124 -14.77 10.45 -4.96
N LEU A 125 -14.00 9.88 -4.03
CA LEU A 125 -13.34 8.58 -4.25
C LEU A 125 -14.32 7.42 -4.21
N LEU A 126 -15.30 7.43 -3.30
CA LEU A 126 -16.27 6.36 -3.11
C LEU A 126 -17.31 6.29 -4.25
N HIS A 127 -17.77 7.43 -4.77
CA HIS A 127 -18.77 7.49 -5.85
C HIS A 127 -18.24 7.29 -7.27
N ARG A 128 -16.94 7.12 -7.46
CA ARG A 128 -16.36 6.79 -8.77
C ARG A 128 -16.27 5.29 -9.05
N GLY A 129 -16.76 4.45 -8.13
CA GLY A 129 -16.83 3.01 -8.26
C GLY A 129 -18.19 2.47 -8.75
N GLU A 130 -19.12 3.37 -9.06
CA GLU A 130 -20.38 3.10 -9.76
C GLU A 130 -20.27 3.62 -11.21
#